data_e442b42aafa606c4a65b3d51f56e1704
#
_entry.id   e442b42aafa606c4a65b3d51f56e1704
#
_cell.length_a   1.000
_cell.length_b   1.000
_cell.length_c   1.000
_cell.angle_alpha   90.00
_cell.angle_beta   90.00
_cell.angle_gamma   90.00
#
_symmetry.space_group_name_H-M   'P 1'
#
loop_
_entity.id
_entity.type
_entity.pdbx_description
1 polymer ?
#
loop_
_entity_poly.entity_id
_entity_poly.type
_entity_poly.pdbx_seq_one_letter_code
_entity_poly.pdbx_strand_id
1 'polypeptide(L)'
;MEKHIFTSESVTEGHPDKICDAISDAILDACVAVDPMSRVACEAVSCTGFVMITGEITTAAQVDYQKIVRKTILEIGYDDSAKGFDGNTCAVLVALDHQSPDIAMGVDTALEARGEAGMSDEQIEAIGAGDQGMMFGYATNETPEYMPYSIALAHKLTKKLSEVRKNGTLGYLRPDGKSQVSVEYDENDKPVRLEAIVVSTQHDEAISQEQIHEDIRKYVIDPVVEEGMVDENTKIYINPTGRFVIGGPQGDAGLTGRKIIVDTYGGVGRHGGGAFSGKDCTKVDRSGAYAARYVAKNLVAAGFADKMEIQLSYAIGVAQPTSVYANTFGTGKVSEKKIVDVIRRHFDLRPAGIIRMLDLRRPIYRATAAYGHFGRTDVELPWEALDKVEELKAEL
;
A
#
# COMPACT_ATOMS: atom_id res chain seq x y z
N MET A 1 22.66 -0.58 19.70
CA MET A 1 22.92 0.52 18.71
C MET A 1 23.06 1.84 19.44
N GLU A 2 23.58 2.89 18.82
CA GLU A 2 23.45 4.24 19.36
C GLU A 2 22.03 4.75 19.11
N LYS A 3 21.56 5.74 19.90
CA LYS A 3 20.30 6.43 19.62
C LYS A 3 20.31 7.00 18.21
N HIS A 4 19.19 6.90 17.51
CA HIS A 4 19.09 7.40 16.14
C HIS A 4 17.69 7.95 15.85
N ILE A 5 17.58 8.73 14.78
CA ILE A 5 16.31 9.28 14.30
C ILE A 5 15.99 8.62 12.97
N PHE A 6 14.74 8.14 12.83
CA PHE A 6 14.22 7.62 11.57
C PHE A 6 12.97 8.37 11.17
N THR A 7 12.83 8.65 9.88
CA THR A 7 11.73 9.47 9.34
C THR A 7 10.96 8.70 8.28
N SER A 8 9.62 8.72 8.41
CA SER A 8 8.69 8.23 7.38
C SER A 8 7.68 9.32 7.02
N GLU A 9 7.13 9.24 5.82
CA GLU A 9 6.10 10.15 5.33
C GLU A 9 4.86 9.39 4.86
N SER A 10 3.72 10.09 4.83
CA SER A 10 2.48 9.63 4.23
C SER A 10 1.75 10.76 3.53
N VAL A 11 0.81 10.43 2.68
CA VAL A 11 -0.01 11.39 1.94
C VAL A 11 -1.49 11.02 2.03
N THR A 12 -2.37 12.01 1.88
CA THR A 12 -3.82 11.79 1.86
C THR A 12 -4.28 11.13 0.56
N GLU A 13 -5.53 10.67 0.55
CA GLU A 13 -6.19 10.15 -0.65
C GLU A 13 -6.28 11.16 -1.81
N GLY A 14 -6.22 12.48 -1.49
CA GLY A 14 -6.29 13.57 -2.46
C GLY A 14 -4.94 14.00 -3.04
N HIS A 15 -3.83 13.37 -2.63
CA HIS A 15 -2.54 13.56 -3.28
C HIS A 15 -2.61 13.05 -4.74
N PRO A 16 -2.04 13.76 -5.73
CA PRO A 16 -2.18 13.39 -7.16
C PRO A 16 -1.83 11.93 -7.47
N ASP A 17 -0.73 11.41 -6.93
CA ASP A 17 -0.35 10.01 -7.15
C ASP A 17 -1.36 9.05 -6.51
N LYS A 18 -1.92 9.38 -5.33
CA LYS A 18 -2.91 8.51 -4.67
C LYS A 18 -4.29 8.57 -5.31
N ILE A 19 -4.66 9.67 -5.97
CA ILE A 19 -5.83 9.73 -6.86
C ILE A 19 -5.68 8.69 -7.98
N CYS A 20 -4.49 8.64 -8.60
CA CYS A 20 -4.19 7.70 -9.68
C CYS A 20 -4.22 6.24 -9.17
N ASP A 21 -3.62 5.95 -8.02
CA ASP A 21 -3.70 4.63 -7.38
C ASP A 21 -5.15 4.23 -7.10
N ALA A 22 -5.94 5.16 -6.58
CA ALA A 22 -7.35 4.95 -6.28
C ALA A 22 -8.20 4.67 -7.52
N ILE A 23 -7.94 5.36 -8.63
CA ILE A 23 -8.61 5.14 -9.91
C ILE A 23 -8.25 3.75 -10.47
N SER A 24 -6.97 3.42 -10.49
CA SER A 24 -6.47 2.15 -11.02
C SER A 24 -7.04 0.96 -10.24
N ASP A 25 -7.09 1.03 -8.91
CA ASP A 25 -7.66 -0.02 -8.07
C ASP A 25 -9.20 -0.07 -8.12
N ALA A 26 -9.87 1.06 -8.34
CA ALA A 26 -11.32 1.08 -8.54
C ALA A 26 -11.72 0.38 -9.86
N ILE A 27 -10.91 0.54 -10.90
CA ILE A 27 -11.10 -0.18 -12.18
C ILE A 27 -10.83 -1.67 -11.99
N LEU A 28 -9.75 -2.03 -11.31
CA LEU A 28 -9.45 -3.43 -10.97
C LEU A 28 -10.62 -4.08 -10.22
N ASP A 29 -11.10 -3.45 -9.15
CA ASP A 29 -12.22 -3.97 -8.36
C ASP A 29 -13.48 -4.14 -9.19
N ALA A 30 -13.78 -3.21 -10.10
CA ALA A 30 -14.92 -3.31 -11.00
C ALA A 30 -14.81 -4.50 -11.98
N CYS A 31 -13.61 -4.81 -12.46
CA CYS A 31 -13.35 -5.98 -13.30
C CYS A 31 -13.52 -7.27 -12.49
N VAL A 32 -12.83 -7.38 -11.36
CA VAL A 32 -12.79 -8.61 -10.53
C VAL A 32 -14.15 -8.93 -9.90
N ALA A 33 -14.95 -7.91 -9.59
CA ALA A 33 -16.31 -8.11 -9.04
C ALA A 33 -17.25 -8.88 -10.00
N VAL A 34 -17.03 -8.78 -11.31
CA VAL A 34 -17.83 -9.45 -12.34
C VAL A 34 -17.11 -10.68 -12.89
N ASP A 35 -15.82 -10.55 -13.10
CA ASP A 35 -14.95 -11.61 -13.62
C ASP A 35 -13.73 -11.78 -12.72
N PRO A 36 -13.76 -12.71 -11.75
CA PRO A 36 -12.63 -12.97 -10.85
C PRO A 36 -11.35 -13.43 -11.57
N MET A 37 -11.46 -13.81 -12.85
CA MET A 37 -10.32 -14.22 -13.67
C MET A 37 -9.72 -13.08 -14.50
N SER A 38 -10.23 -11.86 -14.34
CA SER A 38 -9.73 -10.67 -15.05
C SER A 38 -8.22 -10.50 -14.90
N ARG A 39 -7.58 -10.17 -16.01
CA ARG A 39 -6.17 -9.75 -16.07
C ARG A 39 -6.15 -8.24 -16.23
N VAL A 40 -5.59 -7.56 -15.24
CA VAL A 40 -5.59 -6.10 -15.17
C VAL A 40 -4.18 -5.59 -14.88
N ALA A 41 -3.71 -4.72 -15.74
CA ALA A 41 -2.56 -3.87 -15.54
C ALA A 41 -3.01 -2.45 -15.96
N CYS A 42 -3.61 -1.72 -15.01
CA CYS A 42 -4.20 -0.41 -15.25
C CYS A 42 -3.42 0.68 -14.55
N GLU A 43 -2.98 1.65 -15.30
CA GLU A 43 -2.27 2.82 -14.81
C GLU A 43 -3.06 4.09 -15.11
N ALA A 44 -2.97 5.07 -14.23
CA ALA A 44 -3.59 6.37 -14.40
C ALA A 44 -2.56 7.48 -14.31
N VAL A 45 -2.77 8.53 -15.09
CA VAL A 45 -2.05 9.81 -15.02
C VAL A 45 -3.06 10.90 -14.76
N SER A 46 -2.80 11.79 -13.81
CA SER A 46 -3.63 12.98 -13.55
C SER A 46 -2.82 14.24 -13.65
N CYS A 47 -3.44 15.27 -14.20
CA CYS A 47 -2.88 16.62 -14.33
C CYS A 47 -4.02 17.63 -14.30
N THR A 48 -3.72 18.93 -14.36
CA THR A 48 -4.73 19.98 -14.35
C THR A 48 -5.84 19.72 -15.37
N GLY A 49 -7.03 19.44 -14.89
CA GLY A 49 -8.23 19.29 -15.71
C GLY A 49 -8.36 17.98 -16.49
N PHE A 50 -7.45 16.99 -16.34
CA PHE A 50 -7.60 15.73 -17.05
C PHE A 50 -7.09 14.51 -16.28
N VAL A 51 -7.64 13.33 -16.63
CA VAL A 51 -7.12 12.01 -16.26
C VAL A 51 -6.99 11.17 -17.53
N MET A 52 -5.88 10.45 -17.66
CA MET A 52 -5.72 9.41 -18.66
C MET A 52 -5.56 8.05 -17.95
N ILE A 53 -6.28 7.04 -18.45
CA ILE A 53 -6.07 5.63 -18.07
C ILE A 53 -5.41 4.91 -19.23
N THR A 54 -4.38 4.13 -18.91
CA THR A 54 -3.60 3.34 -19.89
C THR A 54 -3.29 1.97 -19.33
N GLY A 55 -2.86 1.06 -20.17
CA GLY A 55 -2.46 -0.29 -19.79
C GLY A 55 -3.22 -1.38 -20.53
N GLU A 56 -3.23 -2.59 -19.98
CA GLU A 56 -3.84 -3.77 -20.60
C GLU A 56 -4.86 -4.39 -19.67
N ILE A 57 -6.06 -4.62 -20.20
CA ILE A 57 -7.17 -5.28 -19.48
C ILE A 57 -7.78 -6.38 -20.37
N THR A 58 -7.80 -7.60 -19.83
CA THR A 58 -8.54 -8.72 -20.40
C THR A 58 -9.57 -9.18 -19.37
N THR A 59 -10.86 -8.98 -19.68
CA THR A 59 -11.97 -9.27 -18.77
C THR A 59 -13.24 -9.55 -19.55
N ALA A 60 -14.14 -10.37 -18.98
CA ALA A 60 -15.50 -10.52 -19.45
C ALA A 60 -16.44 -9.39 -18.92
N ALA A 61 -15.98 -8.57 -17.99
CA ALA A 61 -16.76 -7.48 -17.42
C ALA A 61 -16.94 -6.35 -18.43
N GLN A 62 -18.14 -5.77 -18.47
CA GLN A 62 -18.39 -4.52 -19.17
C GLN A 62 -18.22 -3.35 -18.18
N VAL A 63 -17.12 -2.62 -18.31
CA VAL A 63 -16.70 -1.59 -17.37
C VAL A 63 -16.88 -0.19 -17.98
N ASP A 64 -17.65 0.66 -17.30
CA ASP A 64 -17.73 2.08 -17.63
C ASP A 64 -16.58 2.84 -16.95
N TYR A 65 -15.43 2.85 -17.61
CA TYR A 65 -14.20 3.47 -17.11
C TYR A 65 -14.39 4.93 -16.74
N GLN A 66 -15.06 5.74 -17.59
CA GLN A 66 -15.26 7.16 -17.34
C GLN A 66 -16.09 7.40 -16.09
N LYS A 67 -17.15 6.60 -15.88
CA LYS A 67 -17.98 6.69 -14.68
C LYS A 67 -17.19 6.35 -13.41
N ILE A 68 -16.34 5.32 -13.45
CA ILE A 68 -15.52 4.91 -12.31
C ILE A 68 -14.51 6.00 -11.97
N VAL A 69 -13.80 6.55 -12.96
CA VAL A 69 -12.83 7.64 -12.76
C VAL A 69 -13.50 8.83 -12.08
N ARG A 70 -14.61 9.32 -12.64
CA ARG A 70 -15.35 10.47 -12.09
C ARG A 70 -15.83 10.21 -10.67
N LYS A 71 -16.45 9.05 -10.44
CA LYS A 71 -16.93 8.64 -9.12
C LYS A 71 -15.79 8.63 -8.09
N THR A 72 -14.64 8.07 -8.44
CA THR A 72 -13.47 8.01 -7.54
C THR A 72 -12.97 9.40 -7.17
N ILE A 73 -12.86 10.32 -8.14
CA ILE A 73 -12.43 11.70 -7.92
C ILE A 73 -13.41 12.44 -7.00
N LEU A 74 -14.72 12.27 -7.24
CA LEU A 74 -15.77 12.90 -6.42
C LEU A 74 -15.80 12.36 -4.99
N GLU A 75 -15.62 11.04 -4.78
CA GLU A 75 -15.54 10.42 -3.45
C GLU A 75 -14.32 10.89 -2.65
N ILE A 76 -13.22 11.21 -3.31
CA ILE A 76 -12.05 11.83 -2.69
C ILE A 76 -12.36 13.26 -2.22
N GLY A 77 -13.25 13.96 -2.93
CA GLY A 77 -13.69 15.30 -2.57
C GLY A 77 -13.29 16.41 -3.55
N TYR A 78 -12.84 16.06 -4.75
CA TYR A 78 -12.64 16.98 -5.86
C TYR A 78 -13.95 17.09 -6.68
N ASP A 79 -14.89 17.87 -6.17
CA ASP A 79 -16.26 18.02 -6.65
C ASP A 79 -16.60 19.46 -7.11
N ASP A 80 -15.59 20.35 -7.06
CA ASP A 80 -15.70 21.75 -7.47
C ASP A 80 -14.36 22.22 -8.08
N SER A 81 -14.45 22.92 -9.21
CA SER A 81 -13.29 23.51 -9.89
C SER A 81 -12.50 24.50 -9.03
N ALA A 82 -13.14 25.13 -8.04
CA ALA A 82 -12.49 26.00 -7.06
C ALA A 82 -11.46 25.25 -6.20
N LYS A 83 -11.56 23.93 -6.10
CA LYS A 83 -10.57 23.07 -5.44
C LYS A 83 -9.35 22.73 -6.33
N GLY A 84 -9.33 23.26 -7.56
CA GLY A 84 -8.28 23.05 -8.55
C GLY A 84 -8.45 21.79 -9.41
N PHE A 85 -9.41 20.92 -9.09
CA PHE A 85 -9.75 19.72 -9.83
C PHE A 85 -11.20 19.34 -9.58
N ASP A 86 -11.90 18.82 -10.60
CA ASP A 86 -13.31 18.49 -10.50
C ASP A 86 -13.66 17.24 -11.31
N GLY A 87 -14.13 16.21 -10.63
CA GLY A 87 -14.54 14.94 -11.23
C GLY A 87 -15.73 15.06 -12.18
N ASN A 88 -16.58 16.12 -12.06
CA ASN A 88 -17.70 16.35 -12.96
C ASN A 88 -17.24 16.86 -14.33
N THR A 89 -16.18 17.65 -14.38
CA THR A 89 -15.81 18.44 -15.56
C THR A 89 -14.46 18.08 -16.17
N CYS A 90 -13.59 17.35 -15.47
CA CYS A 90 -12.28 16.94 -15.99
C CYS A 90 -12.42 16.09 -17.27
N ALA A 91 -11.47 16.20 -18.18
CA ALA A 91 -11.36 15.28 -19.32
C ALA A 91 -10.94 13.89 -18.84
N VAL A 92 -11.55 12.84 -19.37
CA VAL A 92 -11.15 11.45 -19.12
C VAL A 92 -10.79 10.78 -20.43
N LEU A 93 -9.54 10.44 -20.58
CA LEU A 93 -8.98 9.73 -21.74
C LEU A 93 -8.78 8.25 -21.39
N VAL A 94 -9.13 7.37 -22.32
CA VAL A 94 -9.01 5.91 -22.14
C VAL A 94 -8.17 5.35 -23.27
N ALA A 95 -7.01 4.79 -22.94
CA ALA A 95 -6.04 4.18 -23.85
C ALA A 95 -5.67 2.78 -23.31
N LEU A 96 -6.63 1.86 -23.35
CA LEU A 96 -6.49 0.50 -22.84
C LEU A 96 -6.48 -0.49 -23.99
N ASP A 97 -5.53 -1.43 -23.93
CA ASP A 97 -5.39 -2.54 -24.88
C ASP A 97 -5.68 -3.90 -24.21
N HIS A 98 -5.67 -4.97 -25.00
CA HIS A 98 -5.68 -6.33 -24.49
C HIS A 98 -4.25 -6.79 -24.20
N GLN A 99 -4.11 -7.71 -23.22
CA GLN A 99 -2.81 -8.31 -22.91
C GLN A 99 -2.20 -9.00 -24.13
N SER A 100 -0.88 -8.82 -24.33
CA SER A 100 -0.12 -9.49 -25.38
C SER A 100 -0.27 -11.01 -25.31
N PRO A 101 -0.56 -11.68 -26.46
CA PRO A 101 -0.62 -13.16 -26.51
C PRO A 101 0.69 -13.84 -26.09
N ASP A 102 1.84 -13.21 -26.36
CA ASP A 102 3.15 -13.76 -26.00
C ASP A 102 3.36 -13.79 -24.49
N ILE A 103 2.90 -12.76 -23.78
CA ILE A 103 2.92 -12.72 -22.31
C ILE A 103 1.93 -13.75 -21.74
N ALA A 104 0.71 -13.83 -22.30
CA ALA A 104 -0.31 -14.77 -21.85
C ALA A 104 0.18 -16.23 -21.90
N MET A 105 0.84 -16.64 -22.99
CA MET A 105 1.40 -18.00 -23.13
C MET A 105 2.42 -18.33 -22.02
N GLY A 106 3.19 -17.34 -21.58
CA GLY A 106 4.21 -17.52 -20.55
C GLY A 106 3.64 -17.63 -19.13
N VAL A 107 2.51 -17.01 -18.88
CA VAL A 107 1.94 -16.79 -17.56
C VAL A 107 0.78 -17.73 -17.26
N ASP A 108 -0.04 -18.09 -18.26
CA ASP A 108 -1.24 -18.92 -18.08
C ASP A 108 -0.89 -20.39 -17.80
N THR A 109 0.29 -20.85 -18.19
CA THR A 109 0.79 -22.20 -17.87
C THR A 109 2.26 -22.12 -17.47
N ALA A 110 2.55 -22.43 -16.21
CA ALA A 110 3.92 -22.44 -15.67
C ALA A 110 4.83 -23.40 -16.46
N LEU A 111 6.12 -23.08 -16.49
CA LEU A 111 7.13 -23.89 -17.17
C LEU A 111 7.12 -25.33 -16.68
N GLU A 112 6.93 -25.56 -15.38
CA GLU A 112 6.86 -26.86 -14.74
C GLU A 112 5.66 -27.70 -15.18
N ALA A 113 4.58 -27.04 -15.65
CA ALA A 113 3.35 -27.70 -16.13
C ALA A 113 3.33 -27.94 -17.64
N ARG A 114 4.32 -27.40 -18.39
CA ARG A 114 4.41 -27.57 -19.84
C ARG A 114 5.05 -28.91 -20.19
N GLY A 115 4.28 -29.85 -20.69
CA GLY A 115 4.82 -31.10 -21.26
C GLY A 115 4.22 -32.39 -20.69
N GLU A 116 3.30 -32.34 -19.76
CA GLU A 116 2.56 -33.51 -19.30
C GLU A 116 1.16 -33.54 -19.91
N ALA A 117 0.93 -34.48 -20.80
CA ALA A 117 -0.41 -34.79 -21.33
C ALA A 117 -1.25 -35.44 -20.22
N GLY A 118 -2.25 -34.73 -19.69
CA GLY A 118 -3.15 -35.22 -18.65
C GLY A 118 -2.90 -34.58 -17.28
N MET A 119 -2.90 -33.25 -17.23
CA MET A 119 -2.77 -32.51 -15.99
C MET A 119 -3.89 -32.78 -14.98
N SER A 120 -3.54 -33.01 -13.71
CA SER A 120 -4.50 -32.98 -12.61
C SER A 120 -5.02 -31.55 -12.39
N ASP A 121 -6.17 -31.40 -11.72
CA ASP A 121 -6.70 -30.08 -11.35
C ASP A 121 -5.68 -29.23 -10.59
N GLU A 122 -4.78 -29.84 -9.81
CA GLU A 122 -3.66 -29.18 -9.11
C GLU A 122 -2.59 -28.62 -10.08
N GLN A 123 -2.40 -29.24 -11.25
CA GLN A 123 -1.47 -28.80 -12.29
C GLN A 123 -2.08 -27.69 -13.17
N ILE A 124 -3.40 -27.72 -13.37
CA ILE A 124 -4.15 -26.66 -14.09
C ILE A 124 -4.08 -25.33 -13.30
N GLU A 125 -3.94 -25.39 -11.97
CA GLU A 125 -3.73 -24.21 -11.11
C GLU A 125 -2.28 -23.71 -11.07
N ALA A 126 -1.35 -24.34 -11.78
CA ALA A 126 0.06 -23.92 -11.83
C ALA A 126 0.25 -22.71 -12.75
N ILE A 127 -0.26 -21.56 -12.32
CA ILE A 127 0.04 -20.26 -12.95
C ILE A 127 1.50 -19.94 -12.70
N GLY A 128 2.27 -19.64 -13.76
CA GLY A 128 3.62 -19.09 -13.63
C GLY A 128 3.59 -17.66 -13.12
N ALA A 129 4.70 -17.20 -12.54
CA ALA A 129 4.82 -15.80 -12.17
C ALA A 129 4.63 -14.90 -13.39
N GLY A 130 3.83 -13.84 -13.24
CA GLY A 130 3.51 -12.90 -14.32
C GLY A 130 4.68 -12.06 -14.79
N ASP A 131 5.73 -11.97 -13.98
CA ASP A 131 6.98 -11.28 -14.28
C ASP A 131 8.11 -11.85 -13.42
N GLN A 132 9.34 -11.51 -13.76
CA GLN A 132 10.47 -11.61 -12.85
C GLN A 132 10.39 -10.50 -11.80
N GLY A 133 10.96 -10.72 -10.62
CA GLY A 133 11.04 -9.66 -9.62
C GLY A 133 11.45 -10.15 -8.25
N MET A 134 11.66 -9.21 -7.35
CA MET A 134 11.86 -9.45 -5.93
C MET A 134 10.81 -8.66 -5.13
N MET A 135 10.26 -9.29 -4.11
CA MET A 135 9.22 -8.71 -3.25
C MET A 135 9.67 -8.84 -1.80
N PHE A 136 9.32 -7.84 -0.99
CA PHE A 136 9.68 -7.80 0.41
C PHE A 136 8.44 -7.72 1.30
N GLY A 137 8.49 -8.44 2.41
CA GLY A 137 7.57 -8.31 3.52
C GLY A 137 8.36 -7.92 4.77
N TYR A 138 7.76 -7.10 5.62
CA TYR A 138 8.36 -6.68 6.88
C TYR A 138 7.30 -6.71 8.00
N ALA A 139 7.73 -7.00 9.21
CA ALA A 139 6.95 -6.87 10.43
C ALA A 139 7.86 -6.57 11.61
N THR A 140 7.35 -5.81 12.57
CA THR A 140 8.02 -5.48 13.83
C THR A 140 7.00 -5.41 14.95
N ASN A 141 7.41 -5.68 16.18
CA ASN A 141 6.55 -5.59 17.36
C ASN A 141 6.46 -4.16 17.96
N GLU A 142 6.87 -3.13 17.20
CA GLU A 142 6.81 -1.72 17.62
C GLU A 142 5.38 -1.23 17.83
N THR A 143 4.44 -1.72 17.04
CA THR A 143 3.01 -1.36 17.11
C THR A 143 2.12 -2.61 17.17
N PRO A 144 0.88 -2.49 17.68
CA PRO A 144 -0.07 -3.61 17.67
C PRO A 144 -0.37 -4.16 16.27
N GLU A 145 -0.26 -3.33 15.25
CA GLU A 145 -0.44 -3.68 13.85
C GLU A 145 0.76 -4.40 13.23
N TYR A 146 1.85 -4.57 14.00
CA TYR A 146 3.15 -5.10 13.54
C TYR A 146 3.79 -4.27 12.43
N MET A 147 3.66 -2.94 12.52
CA MET A 147 4.23 -1.96 11.61
C MET A 147 5.31 -1.12 12.29
N PRO A 148 6.28 -0.58 11.54
CA PRO A 148 7.17 0.45 12.06
C PRO A 148 6.38 1.67 12.57
N TYR A 149 6.72 2.16 13.75
CA TYR A 149 6.00 3.26 14.41
C TYR A 149 5.95 4.53 13.55
N SER A 150 7.07 4.85 12.88
CA SER A 150 7.17 6.05 12.06
C SER A 150 6.14 6.11 10.92
N ILE A 151 5.99 5.05 10.14
CA ILE A 151 5.02 5.02 9.05
C ILE A 151 3.58 4.84 9.57
N ALA A 152 3.39 4.05 10.61
CA ALA A 152 2.08 3.86 11.22
C ALA A 152 1.50 5.20 11.72
N LEU A 153 2.30 6.01 12.39
CA LEU A 153 1.88 7.34 12.85
C LEU A 153 1.67 8.31 11.68
N ALA A 154 2.54 8.30 10.66
CA ALA A 154 2.36 9.11 9.47
C ALA A 154 1.03 8.82 8.76
N HIS A 155 0.64 7.54 8.63
CA HIS A 155 -0.67 7.15 8.10
C HIS A 155 -1.83 7.59 8.97
N LYS A 156 -1.73 7.44 10.29
CA LYS A 156 -2.77 7.89 11.24
C LYS A 156 -3.01 9.39 11.11
N LEU A 157 -1.96 10.20 10.94
CA LEU A 157 -2.08 11.66 10.76
C LEU A 157 -2.78 12.02 9.44
N THR A 158 -2.37 11.44 8.31
CA THR A 158 -3.01 11.73 7.00
C THR A 158 -4.44 11.22 6.92
N LYS A 159 -4.73 10.08 7.55
CA LYS A 159 -6.10 9.56 7.66
C LYS A 159 -6.97 10.47 8.50
N LYS A 160 -6.47 10.95 9.66
CA LYS A 160 -7.17 11.91 10.52
C LYS A 160 -7.44 13.23 9.81
N LEU A 161 -6.47 13.70 9.01
CA LEU A 161 -6.63 14.89 8.20
C LEU A 161 -7.82 14.76 7.22
N SER A 162 -7.92 13.63 6.54
CA SER A 162 -9.05 13.34 5.64
C SER A 162 -10.37 13.15 6.39
N GLU A 163 -10.35 12.55 7.57
CA GLU A 163 -11.53 12.37 8.42
C GLU A 163 -12.14 13.71 8.83
N VAL A 164 -11.34 14.65 9.40
CA VAL A 164 -11.84 15.95 9.86
C VAL A 164 -12.30 16.85 8.71
N ARG A 165 -11.76 16.66 7.51
CA ARG A 165 -12.26 17.29 6.29
C ARG A 165 -13.61 16.74 5.89
N LYS A 166 -13.73 15.42 5.74
CA LYS A 166 -14.92 14.73 5.23
C LYS A 166 -16.12 14.83 6.16
N ASN A 167 -15.91 14.84 7.47
CA ASN A 167 -16.99 14.97 8.46
C ASN A 167 -17.39 16.42 8.73
N GLY A 168 -16.72 17.40 8.09
CA GLY A 168 -17.02 18.83 8.20
C GLY A 168 -16.48 19.53 9.44
N THR A 169 -15.69 18.83 10.29
CA THR A 169 -15.04 19.46 11.45
C THR A 169 -14.13 20.61 11.02
N LEU A 170 -13.35 20.39 9.96
CA LEU A 170 -12.51 21.39 9.32
C LEU A 170 -12.89 21.51 7.84
N GLY A 171 -14.07 22.08 7.56
CA GLY A 171 -14.67 22.15 6.22
C GLY A 171 -13.91 23.00 5.21
N TYR A 172 -12.94 23.82 5.65
CA TYR A 172 -12.07 24.61 4.79
C TYR A 172 -10.86 23.81 4.25
N LEU A 173 -10.62 22.57 4.74
CA LEU A 173 -9.57 21.71 4.20
C LEU A 173 -9.97 21.19 2.83
N ARG A 174 -8.97 21.11 1.95
CA ARG A 174 -9.07 20.49 0.63
C ARG A 174 -8.42 19.11 0.62
N PRO A 175 -8.63 18.28 -0.43
CA PRO A 175 -8.26 16.87 -0.36
C PRO A 175 -6.76 16.56 -0.28
N ASP A 176 -5.88 17.42 -0.83
CA ASP A 176 -4.43 17.17 -0.84
C ASP A 176 -3.78 17.47 0.51
N GLY A 177 -2.89 16.59 0.92
CA GLY A 177 -2.14 16.78 2.16
C GLY A 177 -1.07 15.70 2.36
N LYS A 178 -0.12 16.01 3.24
CA LYS A 178 1.03 15.15 3.57
C LYS A 178 1.32 15.21 5.07
N SER A 179 1.90 14.13 5.57
CA SER A 179 2.53 14.09 6.88
C SER A 179 3.94 13.54 6.79
N GLN A 180 4.81 13.95 7.71
CA GLN A 180 6.11 13.36 7.91
C GLN A 180 6.36 13.28 9.41
N VAL A 181 6.91 12.16 9.86
CA VAL A 181 7.17 11.89 11.27
C VAL A 181 8.61 11.44 11.42
N SER A 182 9.37 12.15 12.28
CA SER A 182 10.72 11.79 12.67
C SER A 182 10.69 11.26 14.10
N VAL A 183 11.05 10.01 14.28
CA VAL A 183 11.00 9.26 15.55
C VAL A 183 12.41 9.05 16.06
N GLU A 184 12.66 9.37 17.33
CA GLU A 184 13.90 8.99 18.03
C GLU A 184 13.73 7.57 18.58
N TYR A 185 14.71 6.72 18.29
CA TYR A 185 14.82 5.35 18.79
C TYR A 185 15.96 5.25 19.80
N ASP A 186 15.76 4.45 20.84
CA ASP A 186 16.80 4.14 21.81
C ASP A 186 17.83 3.11 21.25
N GLU A 187 18.81 2.76 22.10
CA GLU A 187 19.84 1.75 21.78
C GLU A 187 19.31 0.32 21.56
N ASN A 188 18.06 0.06 21.96
CA ASN A 188 17.36 -1.21 21.75
C ASN A 188 16.41 -1.15 20.56
N ASP A 189 16.48 -0.08 19.77
CA ASP A 189 15.67 0.13 18.57
C ASP A 189 14.17 0.28 18.88
N LYS A 190 13.85 0.89 20.05
CA LYS A 190 12.48 1.20 20.46
C LYS A 190 12.17 2.67 20.28
N PRO A 191 10.98 3.02 19.74
CA PRO A 191 10.57 4.41 19.63
C PRO A 191 10.38 5.02 21.04
N VAL A 192 10.99 6.17 21.29
CA VAL A 192 10.96 6.83 22.61
C VAL A 192 10.38 8.23 22.61
N ARG A 193 10.49 8.98 21.51
CA ARG A 193 9.90 10.31 21.35
C ARG A 193 9.83 10.73 19.89
N LEU A 194 9.08 11.78 19.62
CA LEU A 194 9.03 12.41 18.31
C LEU A 194 10.00 13.60 18.26
N GLU A 195 10.96 13.54 17.35
CA GLU A 195 11.87 14.67 17.07
C GLU A 195 11.14 15.75 16.24
N ALA A 196 10.34 15.33 15.24
CA ALA A 196 9.59 16.27 14.42
C ALA A 196 8.29 15.66 13.86
N ILE A 197 7.28 16.51 13.74
CA ILE A 197 6.03 16.24 13.02
C ILE A 197 5.85 17.34 11.98
N VAL A 198 5.64 16.97 10.73
CA VAL A 198 5.27 17.88 9.65
C VAL A 198 3.89 17.51 9.12
N VAL A 199 2.98 18.47 9.04
CA VAL A 199 1.67 18.31 8.39
C VAL A 199 1.51 19.44 7.38
N SER A 200 1.31 19.07 6.11
CA SER A 200 0.96 20.01 5.05
C SER A 200 -0.42 19.67 4.52
N THR A 201 -1.30 20.65 4.45
CA THR A 201 -2.68 20.45 4.01
C THR A 201 -3.15 21.58 3.09
N GLN A 202 -3.76 21.20 1.98
CA GLN A 202 -4.44 22.13 1.10
C GLN A 202 -5.67 22.72 1.81
N HIS A 203 -5.92 24.00 1.62
CA HIS A 203 -6.98 24.74 2.33
C HIS A 203 -7.61 25.83 1.45
N ASP A 204 -8.75 26.34 1.87
CA ASP A 204 -9.38 27.49 1.27
C ASP A 204 -8.55 28.77 1.48
N GLU A 205 -8.58 29.69 0.52
CA GLU A 205 -7.79 30.91 0.54
C GLU A 205 -8.16 31.86 1.69
N ALA A 206 -9.43 31.83 2.12
CA ALA A 206 -9.95 32.75 3.13
C ALA A 206 -9.52 32.46 4.57
N ILE A 207 -8.97 31.26 4.84
CA ILE A 207 -8.56 30.86 6.22
C ILE A 207 -7.16 31.39 6.55
N SER A 208 -6.96 31.86 7.79
CA SER A 208 -5.65 32.33 8.23
C SER A 208 -4.72 31.18 8.61
N GLN A 209 -3.40 31.41 8.54
CA GLN A 209 -2.41 30.40 8.94
C GLN A 209 -2.47 30.12 10.45
N GLU A 210 -2.75 31.12 11.26
CA GLU A 210 -2.90 30.97 12.72
C GLU A 210 -4.03 29.98 13.03
N GLN A 211 -5.19 30.12 12.36
CA GLN A 211 -6.32 29.21 12.54
C GLN A 211 -5.97 27.78 12.08
N ILE A 212 -5.29 27.65 10.95
CA ILE A 212 -4.85 26.33 10.46
C ILE A 212 -3.92 25.66 11.48
N HIS A 213 -2.96 26.39 12.04
CA HIS A 213 -2.03 25.87 13.04
C HIS A 213 -2.75 25.40 14.30
N GLU A 214 -3.67 26.18 14.84
CA GLU A 214 -4.44 25.82 16.03
C GLU A 214 -5.33 24.59 15.78
N ASP A 215 -6.04 24.58 14.64
CA ASP A 215 -6.98 23.50 14.30
C ASP A 215 -6.26 22.19 13.98
N ILE A 216 -5.20 22.21 13.19
CA ILE A 216 -4.44 21.00 12.86
C ILE A 216 -3.77 20.43 14.11
N ARG A 217 -3.25 21.27 15.00
CA ARG A 217 -2.74 20.83 16.29
C ARG A 217 -3.83 20.12 17.09
N LYS A 218 -4.96 20.77 17.29
CA LYS A 218 -6.06 20.32 18.15
C LYS A 218 -6.84 19.11 17.60
N TYR A 219 -7.11 19.09 16.30
CA TYR A 219 -8.02 18.10 15.70
C TYR A 219 -7.33 16.97 14.93
N VAL A 220 -6.04 17.15 14.59
CA VAL A 220 -5.29 16.16 13.83
C VAL A 220 -4.14 15.58 14.65
N ILE A 221 -3.25 16.41 15.20
CA ILE A 221 -2.04 15.93 15.86
C ILE A 221 -2.35 15.39 17.26
N ASP A 222 -2.92 16.21 18.13
CA ASP A 222 -3.13 15.84 19.54
C ASP A 222 -4.02 14.61 19.76
N PRO A 223 -5.06 14.34 18.92
CA PRO A 223 -5.86 13.12 19.07
C PRO A 223 -5.19 11.83 18.55
N VAL A 224 -4.11 11.94 17.79
CA VAL A 224 -3.45 10.81 17.11
C VAL A 224 -2.15 10.42 17.78
N VAL A 225 -1.41 11.40 18.32
CA VAL A 225 -0.12 11.16 18.95
C VAL A 225 -0.31 10.66 20.37
N GLU A 226 0.38 9.60 20.71
CA GLU A 226 0.33 8.98 22.04
C GLU A 226 0.94 9.90 23.10
N GLU A 227 0.37 9.85 24.31
CA GLU A 227 0.86 10.62 25.46
C GLU A 227 2.32 10.26 25.76
N GLY A 228 3.16 11.28 25.99
CA GLY A 228 4.58 11.13 26.29
C GLY A 228 5.50 11.05 25.06
N MET A 229 4.96 10.93 23.85
CA MET A 229 5.76 10.93 22.62
C MET A 229 6.17 12.34 22.16
N VAL A 230 5.50 13.38 22.64
CA VAL A 230 5.81 14.79 22.37
C VAL A 230 6.32 15.44 23.63
N ASP A 231 7.45 16.15 23.54
CA ASP A 231 8.05 16.94 24.60
C ASP A 231 8.32 18.39 24.14
N GLU A 232 8.97 19.19 24.99
CA GLU A 232 9.32 20.59 24.73
C GLU A 232 10.29 20.77 23.56
N ASN A 233 11.02 19.73 23.18
CA ASN A 233 12.01 19.75 22.09
C ASN A 233 11.42 19.27 20.77
N THR A 234 10.21 18.69 20.78
CA THR A 234 9.55 18.21 19.56
C THR A 234 9.18 19.36 18.64
N LYS A 235 9.66 19.31 17.41
CA LYS A 235 9.40 20.33 16.38
C LYS A 235 8.11 20.00 15.64
N ILE A 236 7.15 20.93 15.63
CA ILE A 236 5.90 20.77 14.91
C ILE A 236 5.79 21.81 13.82
N TYR A 237 5.71 21.35 12.57
CA TYR A 237 5.61 22.18 11.39
C TYR A 237 4.26 21.95 10.71
N ILE A 238 3.43 23.00 10.64
CA ILE A 238 2.12 22.97 9.97
C ILE A 238 2.17 23.97 8.84
N ASN A 239 1.96 23.54 7.60
CA ASN A 239 2.08 24.36 6.40
C ASN A 239 3.31 25.29 6.43
N PRO A 240 4.54 24.77 6.57
CA PRO A 240 5.73 25.61 6.78
C PRO A 240 6.03 26.58 5.63
N THR A 241 5.44 26.37 4.45
CA THR A 241 5.50 27.30 3.31
C THR A 241 4.51 28.48 3.44
N GLY A 242 3.61 28.44 4.42
CA GLY A 242 2.61 29.45 4.70
C GLY A 242 1.30 29.28 3.94
N ARG A 243 1.30 29.04 2.64
CA ARG A 243 0.09 28.94 1.81
C ARG A 243 0.09 27.67 0.99
N PHE A 244 -1.00 26.90 1.08
CA PHE A 244 -1.23 25.71 0.27
C PHE A 244 -2.67 25.68 -0.27
N VAL A 245 -3.00 26.62 -1.13
CA VAL A 245 -4.33 26.74 -1.79
C VAL A 245 -4.34 25.98 -3.12
N ILE A 246 -3.26 26.10 -3.91
CA ILE A 246 -3.08 25.32 -5.14
C ILE A 246 -2.46 23.98 -4.76
N GLY A 247 -3.17 22.90 -5.04
CA GLY A 247 -2.76 21.54 -4.74
C GLY A 247 -3.52 20.54 -5.60
N GLY A 248 -3.37 19.25 -5.27
CA GLY A 248 -3.93 18.18 -6.08
C GLY A 248 -3.35 18.18 -7.51
N PRO A 249 -4.07 17.63 -8.51
CA PRO A 249 -3.62 17.56 -9.90
C PRO A 249 -3.33 18.92 -10.55
N GLN A 250 -3.84 20.02 -9.99
CA GLN A 250 -3.48 21.36 -10.42
C GLN A 250 -2.09 21.78 -9.98
N GLY A 251 -1.67 21.32 -8.80
CA GLY A 251 -0.36 21.68 -8.24
C GLY A 251 0.76 20.81 -8.79
N ASP A 252 0.51 19.52 -8.96
CA ASP A 252 1.51 18.53 -9.44
C ASP A 252 0.80 17.38 -10.18
N ALA A 253 1.48 16.80 -11.16
CA ALA A 253 0.96 15.65 -11.88
C ALA A 253 1.02 14.38 -11.02
N GLY A 254 -0.02 13.55 -11.09
CA GLY A 254 -0.08 12.23 -10.47
C GLY A 254 0.15 11.10 -11.46
N LEU A 255 0.69 9.99 -10.95
CA LEU A 255 0.86 8.75 -11.68
C LEU A 255 0.70 7.56 -10.73
N THR A 256 0.04 6.50 -11.19
CA THR A 256 -0.07 5.23 -10.46
C THR A 256 1.31 4.68 -10.11
N GLY A 257 1.47 4.24 -8.85
CA GLY A 257 2.70 3.55 -8.43
C GLY A 257 3.89 4.45 -8.11
N ARG A 258 3.67 5.74 -7.83
CA ARG A 258 4.75 6.68 -7.43
C ARG A 258 4.85 6.90 -5.91
N LYS A 259 4.07 6.20 -5.11
CA LYS A 259 4.10 6.27 -3.64
C LYS A 259 4.36 4.92 -2.99
N ILE A 260 5.20 4.10 -3.63
CA ILE A 260 5.45 2.70 -3.24
C ILE A 260 6.04 2.55 -1.84
N ILE A 261 6.79 3.51 -1.34
CA ILE A 261 7.35 3.50 0.02
C ILE A 261 6.27 3.87 1.05
N VAL A 262 5.39 4.81 0.71
CA VAL A 262 4.18 5.14 1.50
C VAL A 262 3.23 3.95 1.55
N ASP A 263 3.10 3.22 0.45
CA ASP A 263 2.25 2.03 0.36
C ASP A 263 2.72 0.87 1.23
N THR A 264 3.99 0.85 1.63
CA THR A 264 4.62 -0.27 2.32
C THR A 264 5.10 0.09 3.72
N TYR A 265 6.39 0.24 3.95
CA TYR A 265 6.96 0.32 5.32
C TYR A 265 7.65 1.65 5.61
N GLY A 266 7.41 2.70 4.84
CA GLY A 266 7.96 4.05 5.08
C GLY A 266 9.49 4.12 5.03
N GLY A 267 10.15 3.17 4.37
CA GLY A 267 11.60 3.10 4.23
C GLY A 267 12.31 2.21 5.25
N VAL A 268 11.62 1.68 6.26
CA VAL A 268 12.21 0.77 7.26
C VAL A 268 12.50 -0.60 6.65
N GLY A 269 11.54 -1.17 5.93
CA GLY A 269 11.71 -2.40 5.15
C GLY A 269 12.18 -2.09 3.72
N ARG A 270 12.91 -3.02 3.12
CA ARG A 270 13.30 -2.93 1.71
C ARG A 270 12.09 -2.98 0.78
N HIS A 271 12.29 -2.55 -0.46
CA HIS A 271 11.27 -2.60 -1.51
C HIS A 271 11.85 -3.15 -2.81
N GLY A 272 11.08 -3.98 -3.51
CA GLY A 272 11.53 -4.57 -4.79
C GLY A 272 11.35 -3.66 -6.01
N GLY A 273 10.64 -2.54 -5.86
CA GLY A 273 10.40 -1.56 -6.91
C GLY A 273 9.05 -1.70 -7.63
N GLY A 274 8.35 -2.83 -7.47
CA GLY A 274 7.05 -3.06 -8.10
C GLY A 274 5.90 -2.29 -7.42
N ALA A 275 5.14 -1.53 -8.19
CA ALA A 275 3.91 -0.89 -7.72
C ALA A 275 2.77 -1.91 -7.57
N PHE A 276 1.82 -1.63 -6.66
CA PHE A 276 0.68 -2.51 -6.38
C PHE A 276 -0.58 -2.11 -7.13
N SER A 277 -0.98 -0.84 -7.02
CA SER A 277 -2.25 -0.35 -7.54
C SER A 277 -2.41 -0.62 -9.03
N GLY A 278 -3.63 -1.01 -9.44
CA GLY A 278 -3.98 -1.34 -10.82
C GLY A 278 -3.56 -2.73 -11.29
N LYS A 279 -2.86 -3.51 -10.48
CA LYS A 279 -2.42 -4.88 -10.82
C LYS A 279 -3.31 -5.92 -10.17
N ASP A 280 -3.81 -6.88 -10.95
CA ASP A 280 -4.54 -8.05 -10.43
C ASP A 280 -3.61 -9.02 -9.69
N CYS A 281 -4.20 -9.98 -8.97
CA CYS A 281 -3.49 -10.91 -8.09
C CYS A 281 -2.51 -11.86 -8.78
N THR A 282 -2.50 -11.96 -10.11
CA THR A 282 -1.53 -12.78 -10.85
C THR A 282 -0.18 -12.08 -11.01
N LYS A 283 -0.12 -10.76 -10.78
CA LYS A 283 1.12 -9.98 -10.77
C LYS A 283 1.79 -10.14 -9.41
N VAL A 284 2.92 -10.84 -9.39
CA VAL A 284 3.66 -11.16 -8.16
C VAL A 284 4.22 -9.91 -7.45
N ASP A 285 4.40 -8.80 -8.15
CA ASP A 285 4.72 -7.51 -7.53
C ASP A 285 3.76 -7.19 -6.37
N ARG A 286 2.47 -7.47 -6.57
CA ARG A 286 1.43 -7.25 -5.57
C ARG A 286 1.23 -8.47 -4.69
N SER A 287 0.87 -9.61 -5.25
CA SER A 287 0.52 -10.82 -4.50
C SER A 287 1.71 -11.37 -3.71
N GLY A 288 2.92 -11.36 -4.27
CA GLY A 288 4.14 -11.78 -3.60
C GLY A 288 4.52 -10.87 -2.43
N ALA A 289 4.35 -9.55 -2.56
CA ALA A 289 4.56 -8.61 -1.46
C ALA A 289 3.54 -8.81 -0.33
N TYR A 290 2.27 -9.08 -0.67
CA TYR A 290 1.23 -9.39 0.32
C TYR A 290 1.51 -10.71 1.04
N ALA A 291 1.94 -11.75 0.31
CA ALA A 291 2.35 -13.02 0.93
C ALA A 291 3.58 -12.84 1.83
N ALA A 292 4.58 -12.08 1.39
CA ALA A 292 5.76 -11.80 2.21
C ALA A 292 5.41 -11.04 3.49
N ARG A 293 4.46 -10.08 3.44
CA ARG A 293 3.90 -9.41 4.63
C ARG A 293 3.19 -10.39 5.55
N TYR A 294 2.32 -11.22 5.01
CA TYR A 294 1.59 -12.24 5.78
C TYR A 294 2.52 -13.19 6.52
N VAL A 295 3.56 -13.67 5.83
CA VAL A 295 4.61 -14.53 6.43
C VAL A 295 5.35 -13.80 7.54
N ALA A 296 5.88 -12.60 7.27
CA ALA A 296 6.64 -11.83 8.25
C ALA A 296 5.81 -11.53 9.50
N LYS A 297 4.55 -11.09 9.31
CA LYS A 297 3.65 -10.74 10.41
C LYS A 297 3.33 -11.93 11.31
N ASN A 298 2.99 -13.09 10.73
CA ASN A 298 2.69 -14.29 11.49
C ASN A 298 3.91 -14.83 12.26
N LEU A 299 5.11 -14.77 11.66
CA LEU A 299 6.34 -15.20 12.33
C LEU A 299 6.72 -14.29 13.51
N VAL A 300 6.61 -12.96 13.36
CA VAL A 300 6.84 -12.01 14.47
C VAL A 300 5.79 -12.22 15.56
N ALA A 301 4.52 -12.35 15.20
CA ALA A 301 3.44 -12.59 16.16
C ALA A 301 3.56 -13.95 16.87
N ALA A 302 4.10 -14.97 16.20
CA ALA A 302 4.42 -16.26 16.81
C ALA A 302 5.65 -16.20 17.72
N GLY A 303 6.43 -15.12 17.68
CA GLY A 303 7.56 -14.88 18.57
C GLY A 303 8.89 -15.38 18.02
N PHE A 304 9.05 -15.61 16.73
CA PHE A 304 10.33 -16.00 16.12
C PHE A 304 11.39 -14.91 16.20
N ALA A 305 10.99 -13.65 16.15
CA ALA A 305 11.87 -12.47 16.26
C ALA A 305 11.02 -11.25 16.66
N ASP A 306 11.67 -10.17 17.11
CA ASP A 306 11.00 -8.88 17.36
C ASP A 306 10.71 -8.14 16.07
N LYS A 307 11.54 -8.34 15.05
CA LYS A 307 11.35 -7.81 13.69
C LYS A 307 11.89 -8.79 12.66
N MET A 308 11.27 -8.78 11.50
CA MET A 308 11.61 -9.70 10.42
C MET A 308 11.35 -9.09 9.06
N GLU A 309 12.30 -9.28 8.15
CA GLU A 309 12.15 -9.01 6.72
C GLU A 309 12.22 -10.32 5.94
N ILE A 310 11.27 -10.50 5.04
CA ILE A 310 11.20 -11.65 4.13
C ILE A 310 11.39 -11.14 2.71
N GLN A 311 12.27 -11.77 1.94
CA GLN A 311 12.38 -11.57 0.50
C GLN A 311 11.90 -12.80 -0.25
N LEU A 312 11.06 -12.58 -1.24
CA LEU A 312 10.67 -13.56 -2.26
C LEU A 312 11.19 -13.09 -3.62
N SER A 313 11.59 -14.01 -4.48
CA SER A 313 11.90 -13.69 -5.87
C SER A 313 11.31 -14.72 -6.82
N TYR A 314 10.96 -14.27 -8.02
CA TYR A 314 10.34 -15.09 -9.06
C TYR A 314 11.04 -14.86 -10.40
N ALA A 315 10.93 -15.85 -11.28
CA ALA A 315 11.23 -15.75 -12.69
C ALA A 315 9.92 -15.84 -13.50
N ILE A 316 9.81 -15.05 -14.56
CA ILE A 316 8.61 -15.06 -15.41
C ILE A 316 8.27 -16.48 -15.89
N GLY A 317 7.01 -16.86 -15.78
CA GLY A 317 6.52 -18.16 -16.21
C GLY A 317 6.92 -19.35 -15.31
N VAL A 318 7.60 -19.13 -14.19
CA VAL A 318 7.98 -20.16 -13.22
C VAL A 318 7.09 -20.04 -11.98
N ALA A 319 6.54 -21.18 -11.50
CA ALA A 319 5.65 -21.17 -10.34
C ALA A 319 6.41 -21.10 -9.02
N GLN A 320 7.50 -21.85 -8.89
CA GLN A 320 8.26 -21.85 -7.64
C GLN A 320 9.07 -20.55 -7.46
N PRO A 321 9.09 -19.97 -6.24
CA PRO A 321 10.02 -18.88 -5.95
C PRO A 321 11.47 -19.29 -6.22
N THR A 322 12.21 -18.46 -6.94
CA THR A 322 13.64 -18.68 -7.20
C THR A 322 14.48 -18.53 -5.94
N SER A 323 14.03 -17.72 -4.98
CA SER A 323 14.63 -17.65 -3.64
C SER A 323 13.60 -17.23 -2.58
N VAL A 324 13.85 -17.69 -1.34
CA VAL A 324 13.21 -17.26 -0.10
C VAL A 324 14.32 -16.92 0.88
N TYR A 325 14.31 -15.68 1.37
CA TYR A 325 15.30 -15.18 2.32
C TYR A 325 14.59 -14.55 3.52
N ALA A 326 15.14 -14.74 4.70
CA ALA A 326 14.67 -14.15 5.94
C ALA A 326 15.82 -13.43 6.65
N ASN A 327 15.54 -12.27 7.23
CA ASN A 327 16.47 -11.52 8.07
C ASN A 327 15.75 -11.07 9.34
N THR A 328 16.28 -11.44 10.49
CA THR A 328 15.74 -11.10 11.81
C THR A 328 16.43 -9.91 12.47
N PHE A 329 17.39 -9.30 11.77
CA PHE A 329 18.18 -8.17 12.28
C PHE A 329 18.84 -8.46 13.65
N GLY A 330 19.18 -9.73 13.89
CA GLY A 330 19.79 -10.20 15.15
C GLY A 330 18.80 -10.39 16.32
N THR A 331 17.49 -10.25 16.09
CA THR A 331 16.45 -10.46 17.11
C THR A 331 15.86 -11.88 17.09
N GLY A 332 16.34 -12.74 16.20
CA GLY A 332 15.82 -14.09 16.00
C GLY A 332 16.08 -15.03 17.18
N LYS A 333 15.06 -15.80 17.56
CA LYS A 333 15.17 -16.86 18.58
C LYS A 333 15.69 -18.19 18.02
N VAL A 334 15.59 -18.36 16.71
CA VAL A 334 16.11 -19.51 15.97
C VAL A 334 16.91 -19.01 14.77
N SER A 335 17.69 -19.90 14.13
CA SER A 335 18.48 -19.50 12.96
C SER A 335 17.60 -19.12 11.76
N GLU A 336 18.06 -18.19 10.94
CA GLU A 336 17.36 -17.79 9.71
C GLU A 336 17.16 -18.97 8.75
N LYS A 337 18.08 -19.94 8.74
CA LYS A 337 17.90 -21.19 7.99
C LYS A 337 16.66 -21.95 8.47
N LYS A 338 16.49 -22.12 9.80
CA LYS A 338 15.29 -22.76 10.35
C LYS A 338 14.03 -22.00 9.99
N ILE A 339 14.08 -20.65 10.03
CA ILE A 339 12.95 -19.80 9.62
C ILE A 339 12.55 -20.06 8.17
N VAL A 340 13.51 -20.09 7.25
CA VAL A 340 13.26 -20.38 5.82
C VAL A 340 12.66 -21.79 5.64
N ASP A 341 13.15 -22.80 6.39
CA ASP A 341 12.59 -24.15 6.34
C ASP A 341 11.15 -24.20 6.86
N VAL A 342 10.81 -23.43 7.90
CA VAL A 342 9.43 -23.25 8.41
C VAL A 342 8.55 -22.57 7.37
N ILE A 343 9.01 -21.48 6.77
CA ILE A 343 8.27 -20.77 5.72
C ILE A 343 7.89 -21.72 4.59
N ARG A 344 8.84 -22.52 4.09
CA ARG A 344 8.59 -23.46 2.98
C ARG A 344 7.62 -24.58 3.32
N ARG A 345 7.47 -24.94 4.60
CA ARG A 345 6.52 -25.99 5.03
C ARG A 345 5.10 -25.47 5.24
N HIS A 346 4.95 -24.23 5.72
CA HIS A 346 3.68 -23.69 6.18
C HIS A 346 3.00 -22.75 5.18
N PHE A 347 3.72 -22.27 4.16
CA PHE A 347 3.20 -21.28 3.21
C PHE A 347 3.45 -21.74 1.76
N ASP A 348 2.37 -21.84 0.99
CA ASP A 348 2.46 -22.05 -0.45
C ASP A 348 2.73 -20.73 -1.15
N LEU A 349 3.98 -20.48 -1.49
CA LEU A 349 4.45 -19.24 -2.10
C LEU A 349 4.44 -19.26 -3.64
N ARG A 350 3.85 -20.29 -4.25
CA ARG A 350 3.56 -20.27 -5.69
C ARG A 350 2.45 -19.23 -5.97
N PRO A 351 2.43 -18.55 -7.13
CA PRO A 351 1.39 -17.55 -7.43
C PRO A 351 -0.03 -18.03 -7.19
N ALA A 352 -0.38 -19.24 -7.68
CA ALA A 352 -1.70 -19.84 -7.44
C ALA A 352 -1.95 -20.14 -5.95
N GLY A 353 -0.93 -20.61 -5.23
CA GLY A 353 -0.97 -20.86 -3.78
C GLY A 353 -1.25 -19.58 -3.00
N ILE A 354 -0.57 -18.49 -3.32
CA ILE A 354 -0.78 -17.17 -2.70
C ILE A 354 -2.21 -16.67 -2.95
N ILE A 355 -2.68 -16.74 -4.20
CA ILE A 355 -4.03 -16.31 -4.57
C ILE A 355 -5.09 -17.05 -3.75
N ARG A 356 -4.92 -18.36 -3.57
CA ARG A 356 -5.81 -19.22 -2.78
C ARG A 356 -5.70 -18.92 -1.29
N MET A 357 -4.47 -18.90 -0.77
CA MET A 357 -4.19 -18.68 0.66
C MET A 357 -4.75 -17.35 1.17
N LEU A 358 -4.65 -16.31 0.36
CA LEU A 358 -5.08 -14.97 0.71
C LEU A 358 -6.43 -14.58 0.07
N ASP A 359 -7.09 -15.49 -0.65
CA ASP A 359 -8.39 -15.26 -1.31
C ASP A 359 -8.42 -13.92 -2.10
N LEU A 360 -7.45 -13.76 -3.02
CA LEU A 360 -7.19 -12.49 -3.69
C LEU A 360 -8.09 -12.20 -4.91
N ARG A 361 -8.97 -13.11 -5.32
CA ARG A 361 -9.87 -12.92 -6.46
C ARG A 361 -11.17 -12.22 -6.06
N ARG A 362 -11.07 -11.18 -5.23
CA ARG A 362 -12.16 -10.39 -4.68
C ARG A 362 -11.93 -8.90 -4.90
N PRO A 363 -12.97 -8.06 -4.95
CA PRO A 363 -12.84 -6.61 -5.07
C PRO A 363 -12.46 -5.98 -3.72
N ILE A 364 -11.19 -6.11 -3.31
CA ILE A 364 -10.65 -5.65 -2.02
C ILE A 364 -9.55 -4.60 -2.18
N TYR A 365 -9.24 -4.20 -3.40
CA TYR A 365 -8.03 -3.43 -3.71
C TYR A 365 -8.21 -1.93 -3.55
N ARG A 366 -9.36 -1.37 -3.93
CA ARG A 366 -9.64 0.08 -3.82
C ARG A 366 -9.43 0.62 -2.39
N ALA A 367 -9.74 -0.18 -1.38
CA ALA A 367 -9.59 0.21 0.02
C ALA A 367 -8.13 0.39 0.45
N THR A 368 -7.16 -0.19 -0.28
CA THR A 368 -5.73 -0.10 0.02
C THR A 368 -5.03 1.06 -0.67
N ALA A 369 -5.69 1.75 -1.59
CA ALA A 369 -5.08 2.79 -2.42
C ALA A 369 -4.61 4.03 -1.66
N ALA A 370 -5.00 4.21 -0.39
CA ALA A 370 -4.50 5.27 0.48
C ALA A 370 -4.27 4.73 1.91
N TYR A 371 -3.37 5.38 2.65
CA TYR A 371 -3.03 5.08 4.06
C TYR A 371 -2.32 3.73 4.26
N GLY A 372 -1.60 3.26 3.24
CA GLY A 372 -0.82 2.02 3.25
C GLY A 372 -1.62 0.76 2.92
N HIS A 373 -0.91 -0.23 2.39
CA HIS A 373 -1.44 -1.57 2.10
C HIS A 373 -1.28 -2.50 3.30
N PHE A 374 -0.47 -2.15 4.28
CA PHE A 374 -0.12 -2.97 5.45
C PHE A 374 -0.47 -2.27 6.76
N GLY A 375 -0.69 -3.08 7.81
CA GLY A 375 -1.01 -2.58 9.14
C GLY A 375 -2.41 -1.94 9.26
N ARG A 376 -3.31 -2.23 8.34
CA ARG A 376 -4.67 -1.69 8.33
C ARG A 376 -5.56 -2.46 9.32
N THR A 377 -6.27 -1.71 10.16
CA THR A 377 -7.23 -2.24 11.14
C THR A 377 -8.66 -1.80 10.86
N ASP A 378 -8.85 -0.91 9.91
CA ASP A 378 -10.14 -0.34 9.51
C ASP A 378 -10.79 -1.08 8.34
N VAL A 379 -10.04 -1.96 7.68
CA VAL A 379 -10.51 -2.83 6.59
C VAL A 379 -9.98 -4.24 6.82
N GLU A 380 -10.79 -5.23 6.48
CA GLU A 380 -10.39 -6.63 6.57
C GLU A 380 -9.55 -7.01 5.36
N LEU A 381 -8.26 -7.27 5.58
CA LEU A 381 -7.30 -7.63 4.56
C LEU A 381 -6.69 -9.01 4.89
N PRO A 382 -6.78 -10.00 3.99
CA PRO A 382 -6.34 -11.38 4.27
C PRO A 382 -4.87 -11.49 4.67
N TRP A 383 -4.00 -10.66 4.10
CA TRP A 383 -2.57 -10.65 4.42
C TRP A 383 -2.22 -10.03 5.78
N GLU A 384 -3.21 -9.48 6.48
CA GLU A 384 -3.06 -9.00 7.85
C GLU A 384 -3.58 -10.01 8.90
N ALA A 385 -4.11 -11.16 8.48
CA ALA A 385 -4.58 -12.21 9.38
C ALA A 385 -3.43 -12.84 10.18
N LEU A 386 -3.75 -13.29 11.40
CA LEU A 386 -2.83 -13.94 12.35
C LEU A 386 -3.19 -15.42 12.59
N ASP A 387 -3.81 -16.04 11.61
CA ASP A 387 -4.38 -17.40 11.67
C ASP A 387 -3.32 -18.51 11.66
N LYS A 388 -2.04 -18.19 11.34
CA LYS A 388 -0.92 -19.14 11.37
C LYS A 388 -0.12 -19.12 12.69
N VAL A 389 -0.42 -18.21 13.60
CA VAL A 389 0.39 -17.97 14.82
C VAL A 389 0.52 -19.21 15.69
N GLU A 390 -0.58 -19.92 15.99
CA GLU A 390 -0.54 -21.08 16.89
C GLU A 390 0.16 -22.28 16.25
N GLU A 391 -0.01 -22.48 14.94
CA GLU A 391 0.70 -23.50 14.18
C GLU A 391 2.23 -23.23 14.17
N LEU A 392 2.62 -21.97 13.97
CA LEU A 392 4.02 -21.56 13.93
C LEU A 392 4.69 -21.63 15.29
N LYS A 393 4.00 -21.33 16.40
CA LYS A 393 4.56 -21.47 17.75
C LYS A 393 5.06 -22.89 18.06
N ALA A 394 4.43 -23.91 17.49
CA ALA A 394 4.84 -25.29 17.65
C ALA A 394 6.18 -25.62 16.98
N GLU A 395 6.70 -24.73 16.13
CA GLU A 395 7.98 -24.87 15.42
C GLU A 395 9.15 -24.18 16.16
N LEU A 396 8.88 -23.38 17.20
CA LEU A 396 9.91 -22.75 18.05
C LEU A 396 10.52 -23.77 19.00
#